data_92bbfe2160eb92635a937ce7c57eea06
#
_entry.id   92bbfe2160eb92635a937ce7c57eea06
#
_cell.length_a   1.000
_cell.length_b   1.000
_cell.length_c   1.000
_cell.angle_alpha   90.00
_cell.angle_beta   90.00
_cell.angle_gamma   90.00
#
_symmetry.space_group_name_H-M   'P 1'
#
loop_
_entity.id
_entity.type
_entity.pdbx_description
1 polymer ?
#
loop_
_entity_poly.entity_id
_entity_poly.type
_entity_poly.pdbx_seq_one_letter_code
_entity_poly.pdbx_strand_id
1 'polypeptide(L)'
;MKKGKKAGPSVREELVRFGVKIAQARLVAGAGGNISAREGGIVWMKPSGFAMDDLAPEDLCGMDLASGRQLQGPNRPTSEVNMHLAVYKARPEITAIFHTHSPWASGVISSGAELKAMFAEFVCDLGRVGTIPYVTPTTQDLAQAAAEAAKESDTIFMVNHGILALGVTMKQAFYKCVVVEDAAISMVAAAAVGKPRFLNHKEIRELMALDAPKHRVRMMETK
;
A
#
# COMPACT_ATOMS: atom_id res chain seq x y z
N MET A 1 3.15 -28.73 -32.76
CA MET A 1 2.39 -28.51 -31.50
C MET A 1 2.80 -27.16 -30.91
N LYS A 2 1.93 -26.14 -30.97
CA LYS A 2 2.18 -24.83 -30.33
C LYS A 2 2.02 -25.04 -28.81
N LYS A 3 3.12 -24.87 -28.04
CA LYS A 3 3.03 -24.82 -26.58
C LYS A 3 2.08 -23.68 -26.21
N GLY A 4 0.90 -23.98 -25.69
CA GLY A 4 -0.01 -22.99 -25.16
C GLY A 4 0.72 -22.17 -24.10
N LYS A 5 0.69 -20.83 -24.23
CA LYS A 5 1.16 -19.94 -23.15
C LYS A 5 0.32 -20.31 -21.92
N LYS A 6 0.97 -20.77 -20.84
CA LYS A 6 0.29 -20.89 -19.54
C LYS A 6 -0.27 -19.51 -19.21
N ALA A 7 -1.56 -19.44 -18.91
CA ALA A 7 -2.16 -18.23 -18.38
C ALA A 7 -1.36 -17.83 -17.12
N GLY A 8 -1.10 -16.53 -16.98
CA GLY A 8 -0.45 -16.01 -15.77
C GLY A 8 -1.34 -16.25 -14.54
N PRO A 9 -0.81 -16.03 -13.33
CA PRO A 9 -1.57 -16.18 -12.10
C PRO A 9 -2.81 -15.27 -12.12
N SER A 10 -3.92 -15.74 -11.56
CA SER A 10 -5.12 -14.93 -11.37
C SER A 10 -4.84 -13.79 -10.39
N VAL A 11 -5.69 -12.74 -10.41
CA VAL A 11 -5.59 -11.62 -9.46
C VAL A 11 -5.61 -12.11 -8.00
N ARG A 12 -6.41 -13.14 -7.70
CA ARG A 12 -6.50 -13.74 -6.36
C ARG A 12 -5.21 -14.44 -5.94
N GLU A 13 -4.63 -15.27 -6.80
CA GLU A 13 -3.35 -15.94 -6.53
C GLU A 13 -2.23 -14.92 -6.35
N GLU A 14 -2.24 -13.86 -7.14
CA GLU A 14 -1.26 -12.79 -7.03
C GLU A 14 -1.41 -12.00 -5.71
N LEU A 15 -2.65 -11.71 -5.30
CA LEU A 15 -2.93 -11.03 -4.04
C LEU A 15 -2.46 -11.85 -2.83
N VAL A 16 -2.73 -13.16 -2.81
CA VAL A 16 -2.20 -14.08 -1.78
C VAL A 16 -0.67 -14.08 -1.77
N ARG A 17 -0.02 -14.17 -2.92
CA ARG A 17 1.44 -14.10 -3.03
C ARG A 17 2.02 -12.81 -2.43
N PHE A 18 1.36 -11.67 -2.62
CA PHE A 18 1.78 -10.40 -2.01
C PHE A 18 1.46 -10.35 -0.52
N GLY A 19 0.40 -11.00 -0.04
CA GLY A 19 0.13 -11.20 1.39
C GLY A 19 1.30 -11.88 2.08
N VAL A 20 1.79 -13.00 1.54
CA VAL A 20 2.98 -13.70 2.05
C VAL A 20 4.20 -12.78 2.08
N LYS A 21 4.44 -12.00 1.02
CA LYS A 21 5.58 -11.05 0.99
C LYS A 21 5.48 -9.96 2.06
N ILE A 22 4.27 -9.46 2.34
CA ILE A 22 4.03 -8.46 3.41
C ILE A 22 4.34 -9.06 4.78
N ALA A 23 3.90 -10.29 5.05
CA ALA A 23 4.20 -11.00 6.29
C ALA A 23 5.70 -11.26 6.45
N GLN A 24 6.38 -11.76 5.39
CA GLN A 24 7.82 -11.98 5.37
C GLN A 24 8.63 -10.69 5.59
N ALA A 25 8.17 -9.56 5.05
CA ALA A 25 8.77 -8.25 5.26
C ALA A 25 8.40 -7.63 6.63
N ARG A 26 7.61 -8.33 7.47
CA ARG A 26 7.19 -7.89 8.82
C ARG A 26 6.47 -6.54 8.83
N LEU A 27 5.69 -6.26 7.79
CA LEU A 27 4.95 -5.01 7.66
C LEU A 27 3.60 -5.03 8.40
N VAL A 28 3.24 -6.18 8.98
CA VAL A 28 2.04 -6.39 9.79
C VAL A 28 2.31 -7.40 10.90
N ALA A 29 1.48 -7.38 11.93
CA ALA A 29 1.50 -8.37 13.01
C ALA A 29 0.13 -9.09 13.09
N GLY A 30 0.15 -10.42 13.19
CA GLY A 30 -1.06 -11.24 13.29
C GLY A 30 -2.03 -11.00 12.13
N ALA A 31 -3.31 -10.78 12.44
CA ALA A 31 -4.34 -10.50 11.45
C ALA A 31 -4.41 -9.03 11.00
N GLY A 32 -3.47 -8.18 11.44
CA GLY A 32 -3.44 -6.74 11.15
C GLY A 32 -3.21 -6.43 9.68
N GLY A 33 -3.55 -5.19 9.30
CA GLY A 33 -3.46 -4.74 7.92
C GLY A 33 -4.41 -5.47 6.96
N ASN A 34 -4.53 -4.96 5.76
CA ASN A 34 -5.36 -5.56 4.71
C ASN A 34 -4.92 -5.12 3.33
N ILE A 35 -5.17 -5.98 2.36
CA ILE A 35 -4.79 -5.77 0.96
C ILE A 35 -5.97 -6.04 0.06
N SER A 36 -6.01 -5.32 -1.04
CA SER A 36 -7.00 -5.54 -2.08
C SER A 36 -6.42 -5.34 -3.48
N ALA A 37 -7.07 -5.97 -4.46
CA ALA A 37 -6.78 -5.76 -5.86
C ALA A 37 -8.07 -5.72 -6.68
N ARG A 38 -8.12 -4.81 -7.66
CA ARG A 38 -9.28 -4.61 -8.52
C ARG A 38 -9.12 -5.35 -9.85
N GLU A 39 -10.17 -6.07 -10.22
CA GLU A 39 -10.33 -6.69 -11.53
C GLU A 39 -11.68 -6.28 -12.12
N GLY A 40 -11.64 -5.35 -13.07
CA GLY A 40 -12.87 -4.77 -13.61
C GLY A 40 -13.72 -4.07 -12.55
N GLY A 41 -14.97 -4.51 -12.38
CA GLY A 41 -15.90 -4.01 -11.35
C GLY A 41 -15.78 -4.70 -9.99
N ILE A 42 -14.95 -5.73 -9.87
CA ILE A 42 -14.78 -6.51 -8.63
C ILE A 42 -13.49 -6.08 -7.93
N VAL A 43 -13.58 -5.90 -6.61
CA VAL A 43 -12.44 -5.67 -5.72
C VAL A 43 -12.27 -6.92 -4.85
N TRP A 44 -11.21 -7.66 -5.11
CA TRP A 44 -10.78 -8.77 -4.28
C TRP A 44 -10.02 -8.28 -3.07
N MET A 45 -10.35 -8.76 -1.89
CA MET A 45 -9.70 -8.32 -0.65
C MET A 45 -9.57 -9.41 0.38
N LYS A 46 -8.58 -9.20 1.26
CA LYS A 46 -8.33 -10.04 2.42
C LYS A 46 -9.57 -10.09 3.33
N PRO A 47 -9.99 -11.29 3.80
CA PRO A 47 -11.02 -11.41 4.82
C PRO A 47 -10.55 -10.91 6.18
N SER A 48 -11.51 -10.55 7.03
CA SER A 48 -11.27 -10.17 8.43
C SER A 48 -10.80 -11.38 9.25
N GLY A 49 -9.83 -11.16 10.14
CA GLY A 49 -9.34 -12.18 11.08
C GLY A 49 -8.28 -13.14 10.52
N PHE A 50 -7.94 -13.09 9.24
CA PHE A 50 -6.88 -13.90 8.65
C PHE A 50 -5.52 -13.17 8.74
N ALA A 51 -4.44 -13.91 8.97
CA ALA A 51 -3.09 -13.40 8.78
C ALA A 51 -2.77 -13.31 7.27
N MET A 52 -1.77 -12.49 6.90
CA MET A 52 -1.43 -12.27 5.49
C MET A 52 -0.85 -13.50 4.80
N ASP A 53 -0.20 -14.38 5.54
CA ASP A 53 0.46 -15.61 5.08
C ASP A 53 -0.40 -16.88 5.24
N ASP A 54 -1.58 -16.75 5.84
CA ASP A 54 -2.55 -17.86 5.99
C ASP A 54 -3.66 -17.84 4.93
N LEU A 55 -3.53 -16.99 3.91
CA LEU A 55 -4.56 -16.81 2.87
C LEU A 55 -4.45 -17.85 1.77
N ALA A 56 -5.59 -18.42 1.38
CA ALA A 56 -5.77 -19.09 0.09
C ALA A 56 -6.63 -18.23 -0.86
N PRO A 57 -6.53 -18.40 -2.18
CA PRO A 57 -7.32 -17.62 -3.14
C PRO A 57 -8.84 -17.74 -2.93
N GLU A 58 -9.33 -18.86 -2.44
CA GLU A 58 -10.73 -19.13 -2.11
C GLU A 58 -11.24 -18.39 -0.88
N ASP A 59 -10.35 -17.96 0.02
CA ASP A 59 -10.71 -17.21 1.23
C ASP A 59 -11.08 -15.76 0.93
N LEU A 60 -10.59 -15.22 -0.19
CA LEU A 60 -10.74 -13.81 -0.54
C LEU A 60 -12.19 -13.44 -0.80
N CYS A 61 -12.53 -12.21 -0.40
CA CYS A 61 -13.85 -11.62 -0.59
C CYS A 61 -13.87 -10.78 -1.88
N GLY A 62 -14.81 -11.05 -2.79
CA GLY A 62 -15.05 -10.26 -3.98
C GLY A 62 -16.18 -9.26 -3.76
N MET A 63 -15.83 -7.96 -3.75
CA MET A 63 -16.78 -6.86 -3.54
C MET A 63 -17.13 -6.19 -4.87
N ASP A 64 -18.40 -5.90 -5.09
CA ASP A 64 -18.82 -5.02 -6.19
C ASP A 64 -18.41 -3.58 -5.89
N LEU A 65 -17.58 -2.99 -6.72
CA LEU A 65 -17.09 -1.63 -6.53
C LEU A 65 -18.22 -0.58 -6.55
N ALA A 66 -19.23 -0.78 -7.38
CA ALA A 66 -20.32 0.19 -7.53
C ALA A 66 -21.20 0.22 -6.27
N SER A 67 -21.77 -0.93 -5.89
CA SER A 67 -22.71 -1.04 -4.78
C SER A 67 -22.08 -1.27 -3.41
N GLY A 68 -20.82 -1.72 -3.36
CA GLY A 68 -20.15 -2.12 -2.12
C GLY A 68 -20.63 -3.46 -1.54
N ARG A 69 -21.46 -4.21 -2.27
CA ARG A 69 -21.96 -5.51 -1.81
C ARG A 69 -20.95 -6.61 -2.07
N GLN A 70 -20.85 -7.56 -1.15
CA GLN A 70 -20.08 -8.77 -1.39
C GLN A 70 -20.82 -9.64 -2.39
N LEU A 71 -20.12 -10.01 -3.48
CA LEU A 71 -20.63 -10.90 -4.53
C LEU A 71 -20.04 -12.32 -4.44
N GLN A 72 -18.82 -12.45 -3.90
CA GLN A 72 -18.06 -13.70 -3.89
C GLN A 72 -17.27 -13.87 -2.59
N GLY A 73 -16.94 -15.12 -2.30
CA GLY A 73 -16.16 -15.53 -1.13
C GLY A 73 -17.03 -15.90 0.08
N PRO A 74 -16.58 -16.88 0.89
CA PRO A 74 -17.34 -17.39 2.03
C PRO A 74 -17.17 -16.54 3.29
N ASN A 75 -16.13 -15.70 3.35
CA ASN A 75 -15.69 -15.02 4.56
C ASN A 75 -16.25 -13.61 4.65
N ARG A 76 -16.18 -13.01 5.86
CA ARG A 76 -16.46 -11.59 6.06
C ARG A 76 -15.29 -10.78 5.52
N PRO A 77 -15.50 -9.72 4.71
CA PRO A 77 -14.43 -8.86 4.21
C PRO A 77 -13.74 -8.13 5.36
N THR A 78 -12.55 -7.59 5.08
CA THR A 78 -11.85 -6.71 6.03
C THR A 78 -12.79 -5.65 6.62
N SER A 79 -12.59 -5.30 7.89
CA SER A 79 -13.36 -4.25 8.57
C SER A 79 -13.18 -2.86 7.92
N GLU A 80 -12.13 -2.68 7.11
CA GLU A 80 -11.82 -1.44 6.40
C GLU A 80 -12.23 -1.46 4.92
N VAL A 81 -13.18 -2.33 4.56
CA VAL A 81 -13.72 -2.44 3.20
C VAL A 81 -14.15 -1.09 2.62
N ASN A 82 -14.79 -0.24 3.43
CA ASN A 82 -15.25 1.08 2.99
C ASN A 82 -14.11 2.00 2.59
N MET A 83 -12.98 1.96 3.31
CA MET A 83 -11.77 2.73 2.98
C MET A 83 -11.24 2.32 1.59
N HIS A 84 -11.06 1.02 1.34
CA HIS A 84 -10.59 0.54 0.05
C HIS A 84 -11.53 0.93 -1.09
N LEU A 85 -12.83 0.69 -0.95
CA LEU A 85 -13.82 1.00 -1.99
C LEU A 85 -13.91 2.51 -2.27
N ALA A 86 -13.83 3.35 -1.23
CA ALA A 86 -13.83 4.80 -1.38
C ALA A 86 -12.61 5.30 -2.16
N VAL A 87 -11.42 4.76 -1.86
CA VAL A 87 -10.19 5.11 -2.58
C VAL A 87 -10.24 4.65 -4.04
N TYR A 88 -10.70 3.42 -4.35
CA TYR A 88 -10.86 2.99 -5.74
C TYR A 88 -11.86 3.84 -6.54
N LYS A 89 -12.89 4.35 -5.89
CA LYS A 89 -13.85 5.28 -6.52
C LYS A 89 -13.23 6.65 -6.79
N ALA A 90 -12.37 7.14 -5.89
CA ALA A 90 -11.67 8.41 -6.02
C ALA A 90 -10.52 8.36 -7.06
N ARG A 91 -9.90 7.19 -7.24
CA ARG A 91 -8.73 6.96 -8.11
C ARG A 91 -8.95 5.74 -9.02
N PRO A 92 -9.70 5.91 -10.14
CA PRO A 92 -10.06 4.78 -11.02
C PRO A 92 -8.88 4.06 -11.68
N GLU A 93 -7.73 4.70 -11.80
CA GLU A 93 -6.49 4.12 -12.36
C GLU A 93 -5.78 3.17 -11.38
N ILE A 94 -6.04 3.28 -10.07
CA ILE A 94 -5.46 2.39 -9.07
C ILE A 94 -6.08 1.00 -9.18
N THR A 95 -5.24 -0.02 -9.18
CA THR A 95 -5.67 -1.43 -9.23
C THR A 95 -5.28 -2.23 -8.00
N ALA A 96 -4.41 -1.70 -7.13
CA ALA A 96 -4.02 -2.35 -5.89
C ALA A 96 -3.92 -1.34 -4.73
N ILE A 97 -4.40 -1.73 -3.56
CA ILE A 97 -4.31 -0.95 -2.32
C ILE A 97 -3.81 -1.88 -1.23
N PHE A 98 -2.66 -1.52 -0.62
CA PHE A 98 -2.08 -2.24 0.48
C PHE A 98 -2.05 -1.34 1.72
N HIS A 99 -2.76 -1.79 2.76
CA HIS A 99 -2.76 -1.17 4.07
C HIS A 99 -1.93 -2.02 5.02
N THR A 100 -0.86 -1.43 5.57
CA THR A 100 0.06 -2.10 6.48
C THR A 100 0.20 -1.33 7.78
N HIS A 101 0.48 -2.07 8.86
CA HIS A 101 0.81 -1.51 10.18
C HIS A 101 2.32 -1.58 10.42
N SER A 102 3.08 -1.15 9.41
CA SER A 102 4.55 -1.15 9.37
C SER A 102 5.13 -0.55 10.65
N PRO A 103 5.81 -1.34 11.53
CA PRO A 103 6.04 -0.92 12.92
C PRO A 103 6.94 0.31 13.07
N TRP A 104 8.01 0.40 12.29
CA TRP A 104 8.92 1.54 12.37
C TRP A 104 8.29 2.81 11.78
N ALA A 105 7.66 2.67 10.63
CA ALA A 105 6.99 3.80 9.98
C ALA A 105 5.82 4.31 10.83
N SER A 106 4.99 3.43 11.38
CA SER A 106 3.91 3.81 12.29
C SER A 106 4.43 4.51 13.53
N GLY A 107 5.55 4.01 14.11
CA GLY A 107 6.20 4.64 15.26
C GLY A 107 6.70 6.06 14.95
N VAL A 108 7.41 6.24 13.83
CA VAL A 108 7.91 7.57 13.39
C VAL A 108 6.76 8.53 13.13
N ILE A 109 5.76 8.10 12.34
CA ILE A 109 4.62 8.95 11.99
C ILE A 109 3.82 9.36 13.23
N SER A 110 3.62 8.43 14.17
CA SER A 110 2.84 8.67 15.40
C SER A 110 3.61 9.45 16.46
N SER A 111 4.93 9.57 16.34
CA SER A 111 5.73 10.44 17.24
C SER A 111 5.61 11.92 16.93
N GLY A 112 4.95 12.28 15.82
CA GLY A 112 4.91 13.64 15.29
C GLY A 112 6.14 14.01 14.45
N ALA A 113 7.10 13.11 14.28
CA ALA A 113 8.22 13.31 13.37
C ALA A 113 7.77 13.18 11.91
N GLU A 114 8.31 14.04 11.05
CA GLU A 114 8.04 13.99 9.62
C GLU A 114 9.00 13.02 8.93
N LEU A 115 8.47 11.97 8.33
CA LEU A 115 9.26 11.04 7.52
C LEU A 115 9.55 11.70 6.16
N LYS A 116 10.82 12.03 5.94
CA LYS A 116 11.33 12.74 4.75
C LYS A 116 12.29 11.90 3.93
N ALA A 117 12.49 12.29 2.68
CA ALA A 117 13.42 11.64 1.77
C ALA A 117 14.86 11.71 2.28
N MET A 118 15.46 10.55 2.58
CA MET A 118 16.88 10.39 2.90
C MET A 118 17.66 9.75 1.75
N PHE A 119 16.99 9.01 0.87
CA PHE A 119 17.59 8.25 -0.23
C PHE A 119 16.66 8.22 -1.45
N ALA A 120 17.23 7.77 -2.58
CA ALA A 120 16.59 7.85 -3.90
C ALA A 120 15.27 7.06 -3.99
N GLU A 121 15.21 5.88 -3.36
CA GLU A 121 14.03 5.01 -3.37
C GLU A 121 12.81 5.71 -2.76
N PHE A 122 12.99 6.46 -1.67
CA PHE A 122 11.91 7.25 -1.08
C PHE A 122 11.29 8.20 -2.10
N VAL A 123 12.13 8.89 -2.86
CA VAL A 123 11.68 9.87 -3.87
C VAL A 123 11.01 9.20 -5.07
N CYS A 124 11.58 8.08 -5.53
CA CYS A 124 11.16 7.44 -6.78
C CYS A 124 9.95 6.53 -6.62
N ASP A 125 9.89 5.78 -5.50
CA ASP A 125 8.95 4.66 -5.39
C ASP A 125 7.65 5.06 -4.66
N LEU A 126 7.67 6.05 -3.76
CA LEU A 126 6.49 6.41 -2.98
C LEU A 126 5.46 7.22 -3.74
N GLY A 127 5.85 7.90 -4.81
CA GLY A 127 4.99 8.87 -5.47
C GLY A 127 4.71 10.08 -4.58
N ARG A 128 3.51 10.65 -4.69
CA ARG A 128 3.08 11.76 -3.83
C ARG A 128 2.70 11.22 -2.45
N VAL A 129 3.28 11.81 -1.42
CA VAL A 129 3.06 11.40 -0.03
C VAL A 129 2.12 12.37 0.66
N GLY A 130 1.09 11.83 1.32
CA GLY A 130 0.15 12.58 2.15
C GLY A 130 0.09 12.02 3.56
N THR A 131 -0.48 12.82 4.48
CA THR A 131 -0.71 12.40 5.85
C THR A 131 -2.12 12.77 6.26
N ILE A 132 -2.84 11.85 6.92
CA ILE A 132 -4.10 12.12 7.58
C ILE A 132 -3.93 12.00 9.09
N PRO A 133 -4.58 12.87 9.88
CA PRO A 133 -4.57 12.77 11.34
C PRO A 133 -5.24 11.46 11.78
N TYR A 134 -5.16 11.14 13.07
CA TYR A 134 -5.91 10.00 13.59
C TYR A 134 -7.41 10.14 13.31
N VAL A 135 -7.95 9.14 12.67
CA VAL A 135 -9.38 8.91 12.49
C VAL A 135 -9.66 7.48 12.94
N THR A 136 -10.74 7.28 13.68
CA THR A 136 -11.09 5.96 14.20
C THR A 136 -11.19 4.93 13.08
N PRO A 137 -10.42 3.82 13.17
CA PRO A 137 -10.44 2.75 12.17
C PRO A 137 -11.84 2.20 11.92
N THR A 138 -12.08 1.69 10.72
CA THR A 138 -13.33 1.04 10.27
C THR A 138 -14.53 1.98 10.08
N THR A 139 -14.41 3.26 10.43
CA THR A 139 -15.49 4.24 10.28
C THR A 139 -15.63 4.75 8.84
N GLN A 140 -16.80 5.33 8.57
CA GLN A 140 -17.04 6.03 7.30
C GLN A 140 -16.18 7.31 7.19
N ASP A 141 -15.89 7.95 8.31
CA ASP A 141 -15.01 9.13 8.35
C ASP A 141 -13.59 8.80 7.90
N LEU A 142 -13.05 7.63 8.31
CA LEU A 142 -11.76 7.16 7.80
C LEU A 142 -11.82 6.89 6.30
N ALA A 143 -12.88 6.26 5.81
CA ALA A 143 -13.05 5.99 4.39
C ALA A 143 -13.07 7.30 3.56
N GLN A 144 -13.76 8.32 4.05
CA GLN A 144 -13.80 9.63 3.41
C GLN A 144 -12.46 10.36 3.47
N ALA A 145 -11.80 10.37 4.63
CA ALA A 145 -10.48 10.99 4.79
C ALA A 145 -9.43 10.34 3.88
N ALA A 146 -9.42 9.00 3.80
CA ALA A 146 -8.51 8.28 2.93
C ALA A 146 -8.78 8.54 1.44
N ALA A 147 -10.05 8.57 1.03
CA ALA A 147 -10.44 8.87 -0.35
C ALA A 147 -10.06 10.30 -0.75
N GLU A 148 -10.22 11.28 0.14
CA GLU A 148 -9.83 12.67 -0.11
C GLU A 148 -8.31 12.81 -0.23
N ALA A 149 -7.55 12.23 0.72
CA ALA A 149 -6.10 12.23 0.67
C ALA A 149 -5.56 11.51 -0.60
N ALA A 150 -6.23 10.45 -1.03
CA ALA A 150 -5.86 9.70 -2.22
C ALA A 150 -5.92 10.50 -3.52
N LYS A 151 -6.74 11.54 -3.62
CA LYS A 151 -6.80 12.41 -4.81
C LYS A 151 -5.45 13.05 -5.12
N GLU A 152 -4.69 13.39 -4.08
CA GLU A 152 -3.41 14.07 -4.18
C GLU A 152 -2.20 13.23 -3.76
N SER A 153 -2.43 11.99 -3.29
CA SER A 153 -1.38 11.16 -2.70
C SER A 153 -1.43 9.73 -3.21
N ASP A 154 -0.25 9.13 -3.39
CA ASP A 154 -0.07 7.74 -3.82
C ASP A 154 0.39 6.84 -2.66
N THR A 155 0.92 7.46 -1.61
CA THR A 155 1.26 6.85 -0.31
C THR A 155 0.71 7.75 0.78
N ILE A 156 -0.11 7.20 1.68
CA ILE A 156 -0.80 7.97 2.72
C ILE A 156 -0.36 7.45 4.09
N PHE A 157 0.19 8.33 4.91
CA PHE A 157 0.50 8.07 6.30
C PHE A 157 -0.72 8.34 7.16
N MET A 158 -1.11 7.37 7.97
CA MET A 158 -2.25 7.47 8.88
C MET A 158 -1.73 7.50 10.31
N VAL A 159 -1.82 8.66 10.97
CA VAL A 159 -1.30 8.87 12.34
C VAL A 159 -1.95 7.89 13.31
N ASN A 160 -1.15 7.23 14.17
CA ASN A 160 -1.58 6.20 15.13
C ASN A 160 -2.35 5.02 14.49
N HIS A 161 -2.07 4.71 13.23
CA HIS A 161 -2.75 3.63 12.54
C HIS A 161 -1.77 2.83 11.65
N GLY A 162 -1.32 3.41 10.55
CA GLY A 162 -0.45 2.71 9.62
C GLY A 162 -0.25 3.46 8.31
N ILE A 163 -0.12 2.70 7.22
CA ILE A 163 0.19 3.22 5.88
C ILE A 163 -0.83 2.68 4.89
N LEU A 164 -1.26 3.52 3.96
CA LEU A 164 -2.06 3.13 2.81
C LEU A 164 -1.25 3.39 1.54
N ALA A 165 -0.86 2.34 0.84
CA ALA A 165 -0.08 2.39 -0.39
C ALA A 165 -0.96 2.06 -1.61
N LEU A 166 -1.00 2.98 -2.56
CA LEU A 166 -1.79 2.88 -3.79
C LEU A 166 -0.90 2.52 -4.96
N GLY A 167 -1.31 1.58 -5.79
CA GLY A 167 -0.55 1.14 -6.96
C GLY A 167 -1.41 0.87 -8.18
N VAL A 168 -0.88 1.16 -9.36
CA VAL A 168 -1.44 0.67 -10.63
C VAL A 168 -1.08 -0.80 -10.85
N THR A 169 -0.22 -1.37 -9.99
CA THR A 169 0.08 -2.79 -9.87
C THR A 169 0.26 -3.17 -8.41
N MET A 170 0.07 -4.45 -8.06
CA MET A 170 0.36 -4.96 -6.71
C MET A 170 1.85 -4.81 -6.34
N LYS A 171 2.73 -4.94 -7.34
CA LYS A 171 4.18 -4.74 -7.16
C LYS A 171 4.49 -3.31 -6.70
N GLN A 172 3.86 -2.32 -7.33
CA GLN A 172 4.04 -0.91 -6.96
C GLN A 172 3.54 -0.63 -5.53
N ALA A 173 2.34 -1.11 -5.19
CA ALA A 173 1.79 -0.94 -3.83
C ALA A 173 2.70 -1.60 -2.78
N PHE A 174 3.21 -2.81 -3.06
CA PHE A 174 4.11 -3.53 -2.17
C PHE A 174 5.43 -2.78 -1.95
N TYR A 175 6.07 -2.29 -3.03
CA TYR A 175 7.34 -1.56 -2.91
C TYR A 175 7.20 -0.29 -2.09
N LYS A 176 6.09 0.43 -2.22
CA LYS A 176 5.79 1.60 -1.37
C LYS A 176 5.79 1.23 0.11
N CYS A 177 5.12 0.14 0.49
CA CYS A 177 5.10 -0.32 1.88
C CYS A 177 6.51 -0.64 2.41
N VAL A 178 7.33 -1.35 1.61
CA VAL A 178 8.70 -1.71 1.99
C VAL A 178 9.59 -0.47 2.12
N VAL A 179 9.53 0.44 1.16
CA VAL A 179 10.37 1.65 1.14
C VAL A 179 10.03 2.59 2.29
N VAL A 180 8.74 2.71 2.66
CA VAL A 180 8.33 3.52 3.81
C VAL A 180 8.91 2.96 5.11
N GLU A 181 8.83 1.63 5.30
CA GLU A 181 9.37 0.98 6.49
C GLU A 181 10.90 1.13 6.56
N ASP A 182 11.61 0.91 5.45
CA ASP A 182 13.07 1.06 5.37
C ASP A 182 13.52 2.52 5.63
N ALA A 183 12.76 3.48 5.12
CA ALA A 183 13.00 4.90 5.39
C ALA A 183 12.86 5.25 6.88
N ALA A 184 11.87 4.67 7.56
CA ALA A 184 11.66 4.88 8.98
C ALA A 184 12.80 4.24 9.81
N ILE A 185 13.22 3.04 9.48
CA ILE A 185 14.39 2.37 10.10
C ILE A 185 15.63 3.24 9.93
N SER A 186 15.90 3.68 8.71
CA SER A 186 17.07 4.52 8.38
C SER A 186 17.04 5.85 9.14
N MET A 187 15.88 6.48 9.25
CA MET A 187 15.72 7.74 9.99
C MET A 187 16.02 7.56 11.48
N VAL A 188 15.46 6.50 12.11
CA VAL A 188 15.69 6.21 13.52
C VAL A 188 17.16 5.86 13.76
N ALA A 189 17.78 5.04 12.91
CA ALA A 189 19.20 4.71 13.00
C ALA A 189 20.09 5.96 12.90
N ALA A 190 19.82 6.85 11.96
CA ALA A 190 20.55 8.11 11.81
C ALA A 190 20.38 9.03 13.04
N ALA A 191 19.15 9.11 13.58
CA ALA A 191 18.86 9.91 14.78
C ALA A 191 19.55 9.36 16.05
N ALA A 192 19.76 8.05 16.13
CA ALA A 192 20.43 7.41 17.26
C ALA A 192 21.94 7.69 17.31
N VAL A 193 22.58 7.95 16.17
CA VAL A 193 24.03 8.17 16.07
C VAL A 193 24.43 9.61 15.69
N GLY A 194 23.46 10.46 15.32
CA GLY A 194 23.71 11.82 14.91
C GLY A 194 22.45 12.56 14.52
N LYS A 195 22.57 13.52 13.58
CA LYS A 195 21.45 14.27 13.06
C LYS A 195 21.07 13.76 11.65
N PRO A 196 19.87 13.26 11.43
CA PRO A 196 19.43 12.85 10.10
C PRO A 196 19.59 13.98 9.07
N ARG A 197 20.13 13.63 7.89
CA ARG A 197 20.20 14.55 6.74
C ARG A 197 19.17 14.10 5.71
N PHE A 198 18.32 15.01 5.31
CA PHE A 198 17.31 14.78 4.30
C PHE A 198 17.71 15.42 2.97
N LEU A 199 17.25 14.85 1.86
CA LEU A 199 17.42 15.44 0.53
C LEU A 199 16.63 16.75 0.45
N ASN A 200 17.27 17.79 -0.07
CA ASN A 200 16.61 19.06 -0.32
C ASN A 200 15.90 19.07 -1.69
N HIS A 201 15.08 20.09 -1.94
CA HIS A 201 14.31 20.20 -3.18
C HIS A 201 15.17 20.20 -4.45
N LYS A 202 16.40 20.74 -4.41
CA LYS A 202 17.32 20.74 -5.56
C LYS A 202 17.79 19.31 -5.83
N GLU A 203 18.26 18.59 -4.81
CA GLU A 203 18.72 17.21 -4.90
C GLU A 203 17.61 16.27 -5.41
N ILE A 204 16.38 16.46 -4.93
CA ILE A 204 15.20 15.70 -5.40
C ILE A 204 14.94 15.97 -6.90
N ARG A 205 14.97 17.23 -7.33
CA ARG A 205 14.78 17.55 -8.76
C ARG A 205 15.89 16.99 -9.64
N GLU A 206 17.14 17.08 -9.21
CA GLU A 206 18.29 16.51 -9.93
C GLU A 206 18.16 15.01 -10.07
N LEU A 207 17.79 14.32 -8.98
CA LEU A 207 17.55 12.87 -8.98
C LEU A 207 16.44 12.49 -9.98
N MET A 208 15.29 13.16 -9.92
CA MET A 208 14.13 12.87 -10.78
C MET A 208 14.36 13.24 -12.26
N ALA A 209 15.37 14.04 -12.56
CA ALA A 209 15.76 14.34 -13.95
C ALA A 209 16.47 13.16 -14.64
N LEU A 210 17.11 12.26 -13.87
CA LEU A 210 17.85 11.11 -14.37
C LEU A 210 16.94 10.08 -15.04
N ASP A 211 17.50 9.31 -15.98
CA ASP A 211 16.73 8.24 -16.66
C ASP A 211 16.52 7.01 -15.76
N ALA A 212 17.47 6.67 -14.91
CA ALA A 212 17.39 5.48 -14.04
C ALA A 212 16.18 5.50 -13.09
N PRO A 213 15.86 6.57 -12.36
CA PRO A 213 14.61 6.69 -11.58
C PRO A 213 13.36 6.53 -12.43
N LYS A 214 13.29 7.17 -13.60
CA LYS A 214 12.16 7.04 -14.52
C LYS A 214 11.98 5.60 -15.03
N HIS A 215 13.08 4.92 -15.34
CA HIS A 215 13.03 3.51 -15.71
C HIS A 215 12.52 2.64 -14.56
N ARG A 216 12.99 2.88 -13.32
CA ARG A 216 12.55 2.15 -12.12
C ARG A 216 11.03 2.29 -11.91
N VAL A 217 10.48 3.50 -11.99
CA VAL A 217 9.03 3.74 -11.88
C VAL A 217 8.28 2.96 -12.96
N ARG A 218 8.69 3.05 -14.23
CA ARG A 218 8.07 2.28 -15.33
C ARG A 218 8.06 0.76 -15.04
N MET A 219 9.16 0.22 -14.50
CA MET A 219 9.26 -1.21 -14.18
C MET A 219 8.36 -1.66 -13.02
N MET A 220 7.95 -0.75 -12.14
CA MET A 220 6.96 -1.04 -11.10
C MET A 220 5.53 -1.03 -11.64
N GLU A 221 5.27 -0.28 -12.69
CA GLU A 221 3.95 -0.15 -13.33
C GLU A 221 3.68 -1.26 -14.35
N THR A 222 4.70 -2.00 -14.75
CA THR A 222 4.54 -3.17 -15.65
C THR A 222 4.21 -4.44 -14.86
N LYS A 223 3.18 -5.15 -15.34
CA LYS A 223 2.75 -6.47 -14.80
C LYS A 223 3.79 -7.55 -15.04
#